data_c43b4fe4f055ac50a1f1fedf19d7d915
#
_entry.id   c43b4fe4f055ac50a1f1fedf19d7d915
#
_cell.length_a   1.000
_cell.length_b   1.000
_cell.length_c   1.000
_cell.angle_alpha   90.00
_cell.angle_beta   90.00
_cell.angle_gamma   90.00
#
_symmetry.space_group_name_H-M   'P 1'
#
loop_
_entity.id
_entity.type
_entity.pdbx_description
1 polymer ?
#
loop_
_entity_poly.entity_id
_entity_poly.type
_entity_poly.pdbx_seq_one_letter_code
_entity_poly.pdbx_strand_id
1 'polypeptide(L)'
;IMGKDRTEFDPIVIAGGPCATFNPEPFADFIDAFIIGEGEGLVSHVLDIIRDGKLEGLDRHAILRQLADVSGVYVPSLYVPIYNEDGEFKGYDIVEGVPKTIKRHFEMLTSGGETVVATNYTEFGAMYIIEVARGCGRHCRFCMAGYCFRVPRVRPLDILKEGVERAEKLGKKVGLMGAAI
;
A
#
# COMPACT_ATOMS: atom_id res chain seq x y z
N ILE A 1 -16.07 -11.56 7.21
CA ILE A 1 -16.25 -11.00 8.57
C ILE A 1 -15.92 -9.53 8.49
N MET A 2 -16.81 -8.67 8.95
CA MET A 2 -16.56 -7.22 9.03
C MET A 2 -15.52 -6.93 10.12
N GLY A 3 -14.81 -5.83 10.02
CA GLY A 3 -13.78 -5.44 10.97
C GLY A 3 -14.27 -5.40 12.41
N LYS A 4 -15.46 -4.82 12.63
CA LYS A 4 -16.11 -4.73 13.94
C LYS A 4 -16.49 -6.07 14.58
N ASP A 5 -16.62 -7.13 13.77
CA ASP A 5 -17.04 -8.47 14.22
C ASP A 5 -15.84 -9.40 14.42
N ARG A 6 -14.61 -8.92 14.17
CA ARG A 6 -13.38 -9.68 14.38
C ARG A 6 -12.97 -9.69 15.84
N THR A 7 -12.51 -10.86 16.27
CA THR A 7 -12.01 -11.13 17.61
C THR A 7 -10.49 -11.19 17.66
N GLU A 8 -9.91 -11.42 18.82
CA GLU A 8 -8.46 -11.61 19.00
C GLU A 8 -7.90 -12.80 18.21
N PHE A 9 -8.75 -13.78 17.89
CA PHE A 9 -8.35 -14.98 17.14
C PHE A 9 -8.37 -14.77 15.62
N ASP A 10 -9.01 -13.70 15.15
CA ASP A 10 -9.07 -13.39 13.73
C ASP A 10 -7.77 -12.69 13.26
N PRO A 11 -7.34 -12.89 12.01
CA PRO A 11 -6.19 -12.19 11.48
C PRO A 11 -6.46 -10.66 11.39
N ILE A 12 -5.40 -9.85 11.51
CA ILE A 12 -5.45 -8.45 11.12
C ILE A 12 -5.41 -8.39 9.60
N VAL A 13 -6.41 -7.75 9.00
CA VAL A 13 -6.56 -7.62 7.55
C VAL A 13 -6.03 -6.26 7.13
N ILE A 14 -4.99 -6.28 6.29
CA ILE A 14 -4.38 -5.08 5.74
C ILE A 14 -4.62 -4.98 4.24
N ALA A 15 -4.77 -3.76 3.72
CA ALA A 15 -4.89 -3.48 2.31
C ALA A 15 -4.05 -2.28 1.90
N GLY A 16 -3.73 -2.19 0.61
CA GLY A 16 -2.95 -1.09 0.04
C GLY A 16 -3.14 -0.99 -1.47
N GLY A 17 -2.23 -0.28 -2.12
CA GLY A 17 -2.24 -0.09 -3.55
C GLY A 17 -3.10 1.11 -4.01
N PRO A 18 -3.31 1.28 -5.34
CA PRO A 18 -3.97 2.45 -5.90
C PRO A 18 -5.36 2.71 -5.35
N CYS A 19 -6.19 1.68 -5.23
CA CYS A 19 -7.57 1.82 -4.73
C CYS A 19 -7.61 2.36 -3.30
N ALA A 20 -6.80 1.79 -2.40
CA ALA A 20 -6.68 2.25 -1.02
C ALA A 20 -6.12 3.67 -0.94
N THR A 21 -5.13 4.00 -1.79
CA THR A 21 -4.51 5.33 -1.82
C THR A 21 -5.48 6.42 -2.28
N PHE A 22 -6.40 6.08 -3.21
CA PHE A 22 -7.38 7.04 -3.70
C PHE A 22 -8.58 7.21 -2.78
N ASN A 23 -9.17 6.12 -2.35
CA ASN A 23 -10.32 6.15 -1.46
C ASN A 23 -10.46 4.82 -0.71
N PRO A 24 -9.97 4.72 0.52
CA PRO A 24 -10.10 3.52 1.34
C PRO A 24 -11.52 3.33 1.91
N GLU A 25 -12.31 4.40 2.03
CA GLU A 25 -13.57 4.43 2.76
C GLU A 25 -14.60 3.37 2.33
N PRO A 26 -14.79 3.05 1.02
CA PRO A 26 -15.73 2.00 0.62
C PRO A 26 -15.44 0.61 1.22
N PHE A 27 -14.20 0.39 1.69
CA PHE A 27 -13.75 -0.86 2.29
C PHE A 27 -13.43 -0.75 3.78
N ALA A 28 -13.70 0.41 4.39
CA ALA A 28 -13.37 0.69 5.80
C ALA A 28 -13.96 -0.34 6.77
N ASP A 29 -15.17 -0.82 6.51
CA ASP A 29 -15.83 -1.84 7.33
C ASP A 29 -15.19 -3.24 7.26
N PHE A 30 -14.37 -3.51 6.25
CA PHE A 30 -13.81 -4.83 5.98
C PHE A 30 -12.31 -4.94 6.24
N ILE A 31 -11.61 -3.82 6.32
CA ILE A 31 -10.14 -3.75 6.43
C ILE A 31 -9.78 -3.13 7.79
N ASP A 32 -8.82 -3.72 8.47
CA ASP A 32 -8.37 -3.21 9.77
C ASP A 32 -7.37 -2.06 9.63
N ALA A 33 -6.49 -2.13 8.63
CA ALA A 33 -5.52 -1.08 8.35
C ALA A 33 -5.24 -0.96 6.85
N PHE A 34 -5.15 0.27 6.36
CA PHE A 34 -4.76 0.58 4.99
C PHE A 34 -3.36 1.19 4.95
N ILE A 35 -2.57 0.77 3.97
CA ILE A 35 -1.33 1.42 3.59
C ILE A 35 -1.65 2.42 2.48
N ILE A 36 -1.51 3.71 2.78
CA ILE A 36 -1.79 4.81 1.87
C ILE A 36 -0.51 5.22 1.17
N GLY A 37 -0.40 4.92 -0.11
CA GLY A 37 0.79 5.17 -0.93
C GLY A 37 1.53 3.90 -1.31
N GLU A 38 2.84 3.98 -1.24
CA GLU A 38 3.74 2.92 -1.68
C GLU A 38 4.04 1.94 -0.55
N GLY A 39 4.18 0.66 -0.87
CA GLY A 39 4.29 -0.39 0.13
C GLY A 39 5.72 -0.74 0.53
N GLU A 40 6.71 -0.33 -0.28
CA GLU A 40 8.11 -0.66 -0.05
C GLU A 40 8.58 -0.16 1.32
N GLY A 41 9.25 -1.01 2.07
CA GLY A 41 9.66 -0.73 3.45
C GLY A 41 8.51 -0.68 4.46
N LEU A 42 7.42 0.00 4.14
CA LEU A 42 6.28 0.21 5.04
C LEU A 42 5.53 -1.09 5.34
N VAL A 43 5.34 -1.97 4.34
CA VAL A 43 4.68 -3.27 4.57
C VAL A 43 5.45 -4.10 5.60
N SER A 44 6.76 -4.20 5.47
CA SER A 44 7.59 -4.94 6.42
C SER A 44 7.49 -4.36 7.82
N HIS A 45 7.53 -3.04 7.95
CA HIS A 45 7.40 -2.36 9.24
C HIS A 45 6.03 -2.61 9.91
N VAL A 46 4.94 -2.56 9.13
CA VAL A 46 3.58 -2.89 9.60
C VAL A 46 3.51 -4.35 10.06
N LEU A 47 4.09 -5.28 9.31
CA LEU A 47 4.12 -6.69 9.67
C LEU A 47 4.95 -6.95 10.93
N ASP A 48 6.07 -6.23 11.12
CA ASP A 48 6.89 -6.31 12.32
C ASP A 48 6.10 -5.86 13.55
N ILE A 49 5.38 -4.73 13.49
CA ILE A 49 4.52 -4.27 14.59
C ILE A 49 3.47 -5.31 14.95
N ILE A 50 2.79 -5.90 13.95
CA ILE A 50 1.77 -6.93 14.18
C ILE A 50 2.38 -8.18 14.81
N ARG A 51 3.53 -8.63 14.32
CA ARG A 51 4.26 -9.79 14.86
C ARG A 51 4.67 -9.55 16.30
N ASP A 52 5.33 -8.43 16.56
CA ASP A 52 5.91 -8.12 17.86
C ASP A 52 4.81 -7.87 18.89
N GLY A 53 3.74 -7.14 18.53
CA GLY A 53 2.59 -6.97 19.40
C GLY A 53 1.92 -8.30 19.78
N LYS A 54 1.80 -9.24 18.84
CA LYS A 54 1.29 -10.59 19.16
C LYS A 54 2.23 -11.38 20.07
N LEU A 55 3.55 -11.27 19.88
CA LEU A 55 4.53 -11.93 20.75
C LEU A 55 4.53 -11.36 22.17
N GLU A 56 4.27 -10.06 22.30
CA GLU A 56 4.11 -9.35 23.58
C GLU A 56 2.75 -9.61 24.25
N GLY A 57 1.82 -10.26 23.57
CA GLY A 57 0.47 -10.56 24.08
C GLY A 57 -0.44 -9.34 24.08
N LEU A 58 -0.18 -8.35 23.25
CA LEU A 58 -1.08 -7.21 23.08
C LEU A 58 -2.40 -7.64 22.44
N ASP A 59 -3.49 -7.02 22.88
CA ASP A 59 -4.78 -7.20 22.25
C ASP A 59 -4.84 -6.54 20.86
N ARG A 60 -5.84 -6.92 20.09
CA ARG A 60 -6.05 -6.41 18.73
C ARG A 60 -6.11 -4.89 18.69
N HIS A 61 -6.81 -4.27 19.63
CA HIS A 61 -6.98 -2.81 19.66
C HIS A 61 -5.64 -2.10 19.92
N ALA A 62 -4.82 -2.61 20.81
CA ALA A 62 -3.50 -2.06 21.10
C ALA A 62 -2.58 -2.13 19.88
N ILE A 63 -2.59 -3.26 19.14
CA ILE A 63 -1.82 -3.41 17.89
C ILE A 63 -2.33 -2.41 16.84
N LEU A 64 -3.63 -2.30 16.62
CA LEU A 64 -4.20 -1.34 15.68
C LEU A 64 -3.88 0.11 16.06
N ARG A 65 -3.84 0.40 17.36
CA ARG A 65 -3.43 1.72 17.85
C ARG A 65 -1.97 2.03 17.52
N GLN A 66 -1.06 1.08 17.71
CA GLN A 66 0.35 1.22 17.31
C GLN A 66 0.49 1.42 15.79
N LEU A 67 -0.30 0.70 14.98
CA LEU A 67 -0.31 0.87 13.53
C LEU A 67 -0.76 2.27 13.11
N ALA A 68 -1.70 2.88 13.82
CA ALA A 68 -2.17 4.24 13.51
C ALA A 68 -1.11 5.33 13.73
N ASP A 69 -0.08 5.06 14.53
CA ASP A 69 1.05 5.99 14.74
C ASP A 69 2.07 5.94 13.61
N VAL A 70 1.97 4.94 12.71
CA VAL A 70 2.87 4.80 11.56
C VAL A 70 2.43 5.73 10.43
N SER A 71 3.35 6.57 9.97
CA SER A 71 3.07 7.48 8.84
C SER A 71 2.73 6.68 7.58
N GLY A 72 1.59 6.96 6.98
CA GLY A 72 1.09 6.24 5.79
C GLY A 72 0.13 5.10 6.12
N VAL A 73 -0.16 4.85 7.38
CA VAL A 73 -1.15 3.85 7.79
C VAL A 73 -2.45 4.53 8.23
N TYR A 74 -3.57 4.07 7.70
CA TYR A 74 -4.92 4.46 8.09
C TYR A 74 -5.65 3.29 8.73
N VAL A 75 -6.13 3.46 9.96
CA VAL A 75 -6.87 2.46 10.71
C VAL A 75 -8.32 2.94 10.86
N PRO A 76 -9.27 2.48 10.03
CA PRO A 76 -10.62 3.04 9.96
C PRO A 76 -11.37 3.05 11.29
N SER A 77 -11.20 2.03 12.11
CA SER A 77 -11.88 1.92 13.42
C SER A 77 -11.55 3.06 14.41
N LEU A 78 -10.51 3.85 14.14
CA LEU A 78 -10.11 4.99 14.96
C LEU A 78 -10.63 6.34 14.43
N TYR A 79 -11.44 6.32 13.35
CA TYR A 79 -12.03 7.48 12.69
C TYR A 79 -13.51 7.23 12.45
N VAL A 80 -14.35 7.68 13.37
CA VAL A 80 -15.81 7.47 13.28
C VAL A 80 -16.45 8.57 12.43
N PRO A 81 -17.04 8.25 11.27
CA PRO A 81 -17.67 9.27 10.44
C PRO A 81 -18.90 9.87 11.11
N ILE A 82 -19.01 11.20 11.09
CA ILE A 82 -20.13 11.96 11.61
C ILE A 82 -20.95 12.48 10.44
N TYR A 83 -22.27 12.31 10.51
CA TYR A 83 -23.21 12.81 9.52
C TYR A 83 -24.16 13.82 10.15
N ASN A 84 -24.67 14.76 9.37
CA ASN A 84 -25.76 15.64 9.72
C ASN A 84 -27.10 14.88 9.72
N GLU A 85 -28.18 15.53 10.18
CA GLU A 85 -29.52 14.95 10.20
C GLU A 85 -30.07 14.62 8.80
N ASP A 86 -29.60 15.34 7.78
CA ASP A 86 -29.92 15.12 6.36
C ASP A 86 -29.03 14.06 5.68
N GLY A 87 -28.11 13.44 6.42
CA GLY A 87 -27.21 12.40 5.93
C GLY A 87 -25.95 12.92 5.24
N GLU A 88 -25.71 14.21 5.22
CA GLU A 88 -24.46 14.76 4.68
C GLU A 88 -23.28 14.51 5.63
N PHE A 89 -22.13 14.17 5.07
CA PHE A 89 -20.90 13.95 5.82
C PHE A 89 -20.38 15.27 6.43
N LYS A 90 -20.23 15.27 7.75
CA LYS A 90 -19.76 16.42 8.54
C LYS A 90 -18.27 16.37 8.87
N GLY A 91 -17.72 15.16 9.01
CA GLY A 91 -16.33 14.95 9.43
C GLY A 91 -16.16 13.64 10.16
N TYR A 92 -15.05 13.52 10.88
CA TYR A 92 -14.76 12.36 11.72
C TYR A 92 -14.65 12.74 13.19
N ASP A 93 -15.19 11.91 14.06
CA ASP A 93 -14.74 11.82 15.44
C ASP A 93 -13.50 10.93 15.48
N ILE A 94 -12.36 11.50 15.88
CA ILE A 94 -11.07 10.85 15.82
C ILE A 94 -10.62 10.54 17.23
N VAL A 95 -10.22 9.29 17.47
CA VAL A 95 -9.70 8.85 18.77
C VAL A 95 -8.50 9.72 19.16
N GLU A 96 -8.45 10.11 20.42
CA GLU A 96 -7.40 10.99 20.95
C GLU A 96 -5.98 10.42 20.67
N GLY A 97 -5.08 11.30 20.24
CA GLY A 97 -3.70 10.96 19.91
C GLY A 97 -3.52 10.33 18.53
N VAL A 98 -4.59 10.09 17.75
CA VAL A 98 -4.50 9.58 16.37
C VAL A 98 -4.26 10.74 15.41
N PRO A 99 -3.41 10.60 14.38
CA PRO A 99 -3.16 11.65 13.39
C PRO A 99 -4.43 12.09 12.66
N LYS A 100 -4.72 13.39 12.63
CA LYS A 100 -5.89 13.95 11.91
C LYS A 100 -5.76 13.84 10.39
N THR A 101 -4.57 13.63 9.88
CA THR A 101 -4.29 13.55 8.45
C THR A 101 -3.32 12.42 8.19
N ILE A 102 -3.71 11.50 7.32
CA ILE A 102 -2.85 10.42 6.88
C ILE A 102 -1.99 10.92 5.71
N LYS A 103 -0.68 10.91 5.90
CA LYS A 103 0.28 11.26 4.86
C LYS A 103 0.51 10.05 3.96
N ARG A 104 0.44 10.26 2.64
CA ARG A 104 0.79 9.22 1.70
C ARG A 104 2.26 8.81 1.86
N HIS A 105 2.52 7.52 2.03
CA HIS A 105 3.88 7.00 2.01
C HIS A 105 4.48 7.11 0.61
N PHE A 106 5.74 7.52 0.56
CA PHE A 106 6.48 7.76 -0.67
C PHE A 106 7.87 7.16 -0.53
N GLU A 107 8.28 6.35 -1.51
CA GLU A 107 9.56 5.66 -1.48
C GLU A 107 10.41 6.00 -2.70
N MET A 108 11.72 6.02 -2.54
CA MET A 108 12.65 6.09 -3.65
C MET A 108 12.76 4.71 -4.30
N LEU A 109 12.84 4.67 -5.64
CA LEU A 109 12.86 3.42 -6.40
C LEU A 109 14.27 2.75 -6.36
N THR A 110 14.80 2.55 -5.18
CA THR A 110 16.15 2.01 -4.97
C THR A 110 16.18 0.50 -4.76
N SER A 111 15.01 -0.14 -4.63
CA SER A 111 14.87 -1.59 -4.44
C SER A 111 13.56 -2.11 -5.01
N GLY A 112 13.43 -3.42 -5.21
CA GLY A 112 12.22 -4.07 -5.71
C GLY A 112 11.84 -3.65 -7.13
N GLY A 113 10.56 -3.81 -7.50
CA GLY A 113 10.01 -3.41 -8.79
C GLY A 113 10.35 -4.38 -9.92
N GLU A 114 10.54 -5.65 -9.60
CA GLU A 114 10.79 -6.69 -10.58
C GLU A 114 10.06 -8.00 -10.23
N THR A 115 9.97 -8.92 -11.19
CA THR A 115 9.38 -10.24 -10.98
C THR A 115 10.13 -11.01 -9.90
N VAL A 116 9.45 -11.35 -8.80
CA VAL A 116 10.00 -12.16 -7.71
C VAL A 116 9.73 -13.66 -7.95
N VAL A 117 8.51 -14.00 -8.40
CA VAL A 117 8.11 -15.38 -8.68
C VAL A 117 7.98 -15.56 -10.19
N ALA A 118 8.95 -16.23 -10.79
CA ALA A 118 8.95 -16.53 -12.22
C ALA A 118 8.14 -17.83 -12.48
N THR A 119 6.98 -17.71 -13.14
CA THR A 119 6.11 -18.82 -13.52
C THR A 119 5.56 -18.62 -14.92
N ASN A 120 5.21 -19.72 -15.60
CA ASN A 120 4.57 -19.66 -16.91
C ASN A 120 3.03 -19.56 -16.83
N TYR A 121 2.46 -19.60 -15.61
CA TYR A 121 1.02 -19.61 -15.36
C TYR A 121 0.45 -18.20 -15.09
N THR A 122 1.04 -17.16 -15.68
CA THR A 122 0.56 -15.77 -15.61
C THR A 122 0.45 -15.21 -17.02
N GLU A 123 -0.27 -14.08 -17.16
CA GLU A 123 -0.41 -13.34 -18.42
C GLU A 123 0.97 -13.05 -19.09
N PHE A 124 1.95 -12.68 -18.28
CA PHE A 124 3.31 -12.38 -18.72
C PHE A 124 4.31 -13.49 -18.38
N GLY A 125 3.87 -14.73 -18.31
CA GLY A 125 4.70 -15.87 -17.88
C GLY A 125 6.00 -16.08 -18.65
N ALA A 126 6.08 -15.63 -19.91
CA ALA A 126 7.31 -15.65 -20.70
C ALA A 126 8.28 -14.52 -20.39
N MET A 127 7.88 -13.53 -19.58
CA MET A 127 8.64 -12.32 -19.33
C MET A 127 9.09 -12.24 -17.86
N TYR A 128 10.23 -11.59 -17.66
CA TYR A 128 10.68 -11.06 -16.41
C TYR A 128 10.40 -9.56 -16.43
N ILE A 129 9.43 -9.12 -15.65
CA ILE A 129 8.98 -7.72 -15.66
C ILE A 129 9.87 -6.89 -14.75
N ILE A 130 10.32 -5.73 -15.23
CA ILE A 130 11.12 -4.76 -14.49
C ILE A 130 10.41 -3.41 -14.56
N GLU A 131 10.07 -2.83 -13.40
CA GLU A 131 9.55 -1.48 -13.31
C GLU A 131 10.70 -0.48 -13.52
N VAL A 132 10.67 0.26 -14.62
CA VAL A 132 11.71 1.26 -14.94
C VAL A 132 11.37 2.65 -14.39
N ALA A 133 10.08 2.96 -14.25
CA ALA A 133 9.62 4.25 -13.77
C ALA A 133 8.27 4.13 -13.07
N ARG A 134 8.03 4.98 -12.09
CA ARG A 134 6.76 5.08 -11.37
C ARG A 134 6.25 6.52 -11.42
N GLY A 135 4.92 6.65 -11.61
CA GLY A 135 4.24 7.93 -11.75
C GLY A 135 4.28 8.47 -13.16
N CYS A 136 3.46 9.49 -13.40
CA CYS A 136 3.34 10.15 -14.69
C CYS A 136 3.14 11.66 -14.50
N GLY A 137 3.88 12.46 -15.28
CA GLY A 137 3.82 13.92 -15.25
C GLY A 137 2.81 14.53 -16.22
N ARG A 138 2.05 13.72 -16.99
CA ARG A 138 1.18 14.24 -18.07
C ARG A 138 -0.14 14.80 -17.61
N HIS A 139 -0.56 14.52 -16.35
CA HIS A 139 -1.78 15.07 -15.73
C HIS A 139 -3.09 14.89 -16.54
N CYS A 140 -3.22 13.79 -17.29
CA CYS A 140 -4.47 13.48 -18.00
C CYS A 140 -5.63 13.40 -17.01
N ARG A 141 -6.73 14.12 -17.28
CA ARG A 141 -7.87 14.26 -16.34
C ARG A 141 -8.57 12.94 -16.00
N PHE A 142 -8.48 11.96 -16.86
CA PHE A 142 -9.08 10.63 -16.69
C PHE A 142 -8.15 9.58 -16.08
N CYS A 143 -6.85 9.88 -15.94
CA CYS A 143 -5.84 8.88 -15.61
C CYS A 143 -5.33 9.04 -14.18
N MET A 144 -5.56 8.02 -13.34
CA MET A 144 -5.14 8.04 -11.95
C MET A 144 -3.62 8.01 -11.76
N ALA A 145 -2.84 7.45 -12.69
CA ALA A 145 -1.39 7.32 -12.56
C ALA A 145 -0.67 8.68 -12.42
N GLY A 146 -1.21 9.74 -13.01
CA GLY A 146 -0.71 11.12 -12.85
C GLY A 146 -0.99 11.74 -11.49
N TYR A 147 -1.75 11.08 -10.62
CA TYR A 147 -2.13 11.59 -9.30
C TYR A 147 -1.69 10.66 -8.19
N CYS A 148 -1.88 9.34 -8.34
CA CYS A 148 -1.58 8.34 -7.31
C CYS A 148 -0.08 8.22 -7.02
N PHE A 149 0.76 8.25 -8.06
CA PHE A 149 2.20 7.98 -7.95
C PHE A 149 3.07 9.21 -8.22
N ARG A 150 2.61 10.39 -7.83
CA ARG A 150 3.44 11.61 -7.85
C ARG A 150 4.54 11.50 -6.79
N VAL A 151 5.73 11.96 -7.02
CA VAL A 151 6.36 12.58 -8.17
C VAL A 151 6.83 11.49 -9.14
N PRO A 152 6.84 11.72 -10.49
CA PRO A 152 7.42 10.77 -11.43
C PRO A 152 8.90 10.50 -11.09
N ARG A 153 9.28 9.22 -11.05
CA ARG A 153 10.65 8.77 -10.72
C ARG A 153 11.08 7.70 -11.69
N VAL A 154 12.35 7.69 -11.99
CA VAL A 154 13.01 6.65 -12.80
C VAL A 154 13.91 5.84 -11.88
N ARG A 155 13.92 4.53 -12.06
CA ARG A 155 14.79 3.62 -11.31
C ARG A 155 16.24 3.80 -11.78
N PRO A 156 17.23 3.79 -10.86
CA PRO A 156 18.65 3.85 -11.21
C PRO A 156 19.07 2.78 -12.23
N LEU A 157 19.94 3.15 -13.15
CA LEU A 157 20.33 2.28 -14.27
C LEU A 157 21.08 1.01 -13.84
N ASP A 158 21.84 1.08 -12.77
CA ASP A 158 22.54 -0.05 -12.15
C ASP A 158 21.55 -1.12 -11.67
N ILE A 159 20.48 -0.70 -10.97
CA ILE A 159 19.41 -1.59 -10.54
C ILE A 159 18.70 -2.25 -11.74
N LEU A 160 18.44 -1.47 -12.80
CA LEU A 160 17.81 -2.01 -14.01
C LEU A 160 18.71 -3.04 -14.70
N LYS A 161 20.02 -2.81 -14.76
CA LYS A 161 20.98 -3.78 -15.30
C LYS A 161 20.99 -5.10 -14.52
N GLU A 162 21.03 -5.02 -13.19
CA GLU A 162 20.94 -6.22 -12.35
C GLU A 162 19.65 -7.01 -12.60
N GLY A 163 18.52 -6.32 -12.80
CA GLY A 163 17.24 -6.96 -13.17
C GLY A 163 17.32 -7.67 -14.52
N VAL A 164 17.98 -7.07 -15.52
CA VAL A 164 18.21 -7.70 -16.84
C VAL A 164 19.09 -8.96 -16.70
N GLU A 165 20.16 -8.90 -15.92
CA GLU A 165 21.02 -10.06 -15.64
C GLU A 165 20.28 -11.20 -14.96
N ARG A 166 19.36 -10.87 -14.03
CA ARG A 166 18.49 -11.88 -13.40
C ARG A 166 17.54 -12.53 -14.41
N ALA A 167 16.94 -11.73 -15.31
CA ALA A 167 16.09 -12.24 -16.37
C ALA A 167 16.83 -13.20 -17.31
N GLU A 168 18.05 -12.84 -17.68
CA GLU A 168 18.93 -13.65 -18.54
C GLU A 168 19.25 -15.00 -17.89
N LYS A 169 19.64 -15.01 -16.59
CA LYS A 169 19.90 -16.23 -15.82
C LYS A 169 18.67 -17.15 -15.74
N LEU A 170 17.47 -16.60 -15.78
CA LEU A 170 16.22 -17.35 -15.76
C LEU A 170 15.74 -17.74 -17.19
N GLY A 171 16.46 -17.36 -18.23
CA GLY A 171 16.07 -17.60 -19.63
C GLY A 171 14.76 -16.92 -20.02
N LYS A 172 14.40 -15.81 -19.36
CA LYS A 172 13.17 -15.05 -19.59
C LYS A 172 13.43 -13.83 -20.48
N LYS A 173 12.42 -13.45 -21.26
CA LYS A 173 12.44 -12.15 -21.96
C LYS A 173 12.24 -11.03 -20.97
N VAL A 174 12.93 -9.92 -21.14
CA VAL A 174 12.72 -8.73 -20.32
C VAL A 174 11.46 -7.99 -20.78
N GLY A 175 10.56 -7.70 -19.84
CA GLY A 175 9.44 -6.78 -20.02
C GLY A 175 9.69 -5.51 -19.18
N LEU A 176 9.63 -4.34 -19.82
CA LEU A 176 9.78 -3.06 -19.13
C LEU A 176 8.41 -2.48 -18.79
N MET A 177 8.22 -1.99 -17.55
CA MET A 177 6.97 -1.43 -17.08
C MET A 177 7.17 -0.02 -16.53
N GLY A 178 6.24 0.88 -16.90
CA GLY A 178 6.15 2.25 -16.36
C GLY A 178 4.93 2.96 -16.92
N ALA A 179 4.45 3.97 -16.20
CA ALA A 179 3.24 4.71 -16.60
C ALA A 179 3.47 5.66 -17.78
N ALA A 180 4.71 6.08 -18.02
CA ALA A 180 5.14 6.93 -19.13
C ALA A 180 6.63 6.67 -19.39
N ILE A 181 6.90 5.65 -20.17
CA ILE A 181 8.22 5.26 -20.65
C ILE A 181 8.43 5.86 -22.03
#